data_14452a85ea179b174572a1471627b367
#
_entry.id   14452a85ea179b174572a1471627b367
#
_cell.length_a   1.000
_cell.length_b   1.000
_cell.length_c   1.000
_cell.angle_alpha   90.00
_cell.angle_beta   90.00
_cell.angle_gamma   90.00
#
_symmetry.space_group_name_H-M   'P 1'
#
loop_
_entity.id
_entity.type
_entity.pdbx_description
1 polymer ?
#
loop_
_entity_poly.entity_id
_entity_poly.type
_entity_poly.pdbx_seq_one_letter_code
_entity_poly.pdbx_strand_id
1 'polypeptide(L)'
;MIKRSFEAIGRYFLFLKMVFRKPEKGRIFWRQFINEADKLILSSILLVGVISLFIGGVLVIQTASNLENPIIDKMYIGYMVRESLILEFCSTMVALILAGKMGSNISSEIGSMRITEQIDAMDMMGVNSAGFLVLPKVTAATILSPLLMLLSLALGLVGGYVVVESTQIIPTASYITGIKAFYNGFYIFYSCFKMSLFCFMISSIAAFHGYYAKGGSLGVGRSSTTAIVTTSILILMADLIVTQLMLY
;
A
#
# COMPACT_ATOMS: atom_id res chain seq x y z
N MET A 1 18.15 6.79 -23.82
CA MET A 1 17.44 6.24 -22.65
C MET A 1 16.99 7.35 -21.71
N ILE A 2 17.87 8.17 -21.21
CA ILE A 2 17.62 9.27 -20.24
C ILE A 2 16.50 10.24 -20.70
N LYS A 3 16.51 10.68 -21.96
CA LYS A 3 15.48 11.61 -22.50
C LYS A 3 14.05 11.01 -22.43
N ARG A 4 13.88 9.72 -22.71
CA ARG A 4 12.58 9.04 -22.61
C ARG A 4 12.07 8.93 -21.17
N SER A 5 12.99 8.77 -20.20
CA SER A 5 12.62 8.74 -18.77
C SER A 5 12.15 10.12 -18.29
N PHE A 6 12.82 11.20 -18.68
CA PHE A 6 12.38 12.56 -18.36
C PHE A 6 11.02 12.91 -19.01
N GLU A 7 10.78 12.48 -20.24
CA GLU A 7 9.48 12.65 -20.91
C GLU A 7 8.36 11.87 -20.20
N ALA A 8 8.66 10.67 -19.67
CA ALA A 8 7.68 9.87 -18.93
C ALA A 8 7.33 10.56 -17.59
N ILE A 9 8.33 11.07 -16.86
CA ILE A 9 8.13 11.82 -15.62
C ILE A 9 7.32 13.10 -15.90
N GLY A 10 7.67 13.87 -16.92
CA GLY A 10 6.91 15.07 -17.29
C GLY A 10 5.44 14.76 -17.63
N ARG A 11 5.19 13.68 -18.38
CA ARG A 11 3.82 13.23 -18.70
C ARG A 11 3.04 12.80 -17.46
N TYR A 12 3.70 12.15 -16.50
CA TYR A 12 3.07 11.76 -15.24
C TYR A 12 2.63 12.98 -14.42
N PHE A 13 3.48 14.00 -14.28
CA PHE A 13 3.10 15.24 -13.57
C PHE A 13 1.98 16.00 -14.28
N LEU A 14 1.98 16.07 -15.62
CA LEU A 14 0.88 16.65 -16.38
C LEU A 14 -0.42 15.86 -16.20
N PHE A 15 -0.35 14.54 -16.15
CA PHE A 15 -1.49 13.69 -15.86
C PHE A 15 -2.04 13.94 -14.46
N LEU A 16 -1.19 14.03 -13.43
CA LEU A 16 -1.62 14.36 -12.07
C LEU A 16 -2.29 15.75 -12.03
N LYS A 17 -1.75 16.73 -12.72
CA LYS A 17 -2.39 18.06 -12.83
C LYS A 17 -3.79 17.97 -13.45
N MET A 18 -4.00 17.10 -14.44
CA MET A 18 -5.30 16.86 -15.06
C MET A 18 -6.27 16.15 -14.10
N VAL A 19 -5.79 15.18 -13.34
CA VAL A 19 -6.56 14.43 -12.31
C VAL A 19 -7.06 15.37 -11.21
N PHE A 20 -6.20 16.25 -10.68
CA PHE A 20 -6.54 17.18 -9.59
C PHE A 20 -7.25 18.47 -10.06
N ARG A 21 -7.61 18.58 -11.34
CA ARG A 21 -8.48 19.65 -11.81
C ARG A 21 -9.88 19.44 -11.27
N LYS A 22 -10.57 20.53 -10.85
CA LYS A 22 -11.85 20.54 -10.10
C LYS A 22 -12.78 19.38 -10.46
N PRO A 23 -13.25 18.57 -9.46
CA PRO A 23 -14.28 17.57 -9.67
C PRO A 23 -15.61 18.25 -10.08
N GLU A 24 -16.33 17.65 -11.03
CA GLU A 24 -17.51 18.29 -11.63
C GLU A 24 -18.69 18.45 -10.67
N LYS A 25 -18.99 17.45 -9.84
CA LYS A 25 -20.08 17.46 -8.84
C LYS A 25 -19.73 16.66 -7.60
N GLY A 26 -19.71 17.28 -6.43
CA GLY A 26 -19.33 16.65 -5.17
C GLY A 26 -20.14 15.38 -4.82
N ARG A 27 -21.46 15.36 -5.12
CA ARG A 27 -22.31 14.19 -4.84
C ARG A 27 -21.92 12.95 -5.65
N ILE A 28 -21.50 13.13 -6.90
CA ILE A 28 -21.05 12.04 -7.77
C ILE A 28 -19.70 11.54 -7.28
N PHE A 29 -18.79 12.45 -6.93
CA PHE A 29 -17.49 12.12 -6.37
C PHE A 29 -17.60 11.26 -5.11
N TRP A 30 -18.46 11.63 -4.13
CA TRP A 30 -18.63 10.86 -2.91
C TRP A 30 -19.20 9.46 -3.16
N ARG A 31 -20.13 9.32 -4.09
CA ARG A 31 -20.66 8.01 -4.46
C ARG A 31 -19.59 7.12 -5.08
N GLN A 32 -18.76 7.69 -5.96
CA GLN A 32 -17.64 6.96 -6.56
C GLN A 32 -16.57 6.63 -5.52
N PHE A 33 -16.23 7.57 -4.64
CA PHE A 33 -15.30 7.35 -3.54
C PHE A 33 -15.70 6.15 -2.67
N ILE A 34 -16.97 6.04 -2.28
CA ILE A 34 -17.47 4.90 -1.49
C ILE A 34 -17.36 3.59 -2.28
N ASN A 35 -17.74 3.58 -3.55
CA ASN A 35 -17.62 2.40 -4.39
C ASN A 35 -16.15 1.95 -4.57
N GLU A 36 -15.24 2.90 -4.75
CA GLU A 36 -13.81 2.60 -4.87
C GLU A 36 -13.19 2.17 -3.54
N ALA A 37 -13.66 2.72 -2.42
CA ALA A 37 -13.28 2.27 -1.09
C ALA A 37 -13.62 0.78 -0.87
N ASP A 38 -14.81 0.36 -1.28
CA ASP A 38 -15.24 -1.04 -1.22
C ASP A 38 -14.35 -1.93 -2.10
N LYS A 39 -14.21 -1.56 -3.37
CA LYS A 39 -13.42 -2.33 -4.36
C LYS A 39 -11.93 -2.45 -4.02
N LEU A 40 -11.30 -1.40 -3.53
CA LEU A 40 -9.86 -1.34 -3.33
C LEU A 40 -9.46 -1.72 -1.90
N ILE A 41 -10.14 -1.20 -0.90
CA ILE A 41 -9.77 -1.35 0.50
C ILE A 41 -10.46 -2.54 1.15
N LEU A 42 -11.82 -2.58 1.15
CA LEU A 42 -12.55 -3.65 1.83
C LEU A 42 -12.24 -5.02 1.22
N SER A 43 -12.18 -5.11 -0.10
CA SER A 43 -11.77 -6.34 -0.78
C SER A 43 -10.35 -6.81 -0.44
N SER A 44 -9.50 -5.94 0.10
CA SER A 44 -8.10 -6.24 0.45
C SER A 44 -7.92 -6.66 1.91
N ILE A 45 -8.93 -6.47 2.76
CA ILE A 45 -8.87 -6.77 4.19
C ILE A 45 -8.48 -8.22 4.45
N LEU A 46 -9.14 -9.18 3.78
CA LEU A 46 -8.87 -10.60 3.97
C LEU A 46 -7.43 -10.96 3.58
N LEU A 47 -6.98 -10.47 2.42
CA LEU A 47 -5.62 -10.73 1.93
C LEU A 47 -4.56 -10.17 2.89
N VAL A 48 -4.71 -8.89 3.28
CA VAL A 48 -3.80 -8.23 4.22
C VAL A 48 -3.83 -8.92 5.58
N GLY A 49 -5.02 -9.27 6.06
CA GLY A 49 -5.19 -9.92 7.36
C GLY A 49 -4.48 -11.27 7.45
N VAL A 50 -4.69 -12.14 6.46
CA VAL A 50 -4.03 -13.46 6.43
C VAL A 50 -2.51 -13.31 6.37
N ILE A 51 -2.01 -12.46 5.46
CA ILE A 51 -0.57 -12.27 5.30
C ILE A 51 0.05 -11.69 6.56
N SER A 52 -0.57 -10.70 7.19
CA SER A 52 -0.05 -10.06 8.41
C SER A 52 0.02 -11.04 9.58
N LEU A 53 -0.98 -11.91 9.71
CA LEU A 53 -0.99 -12.94 10.75
C LEU A 53 0.22 -13.88 10.62
N PHE A 54 0.50 -14.37 9.41
CA PHE A 54 1.66 -15.23 9.17
C PHE A 54 2.98 -14.50 9.32
N ILE A 55 3.09 -13.26 8.83
CA ILE A 55 4.31 -12.45 9.00
C ILE A 55 4.62 -12.23 10.47
N GLY A 56 3.63 -11.90 11.29
CA GLY A 56 3.82 -11.75 12.74
C GLY A 56 4.35 -13.02 13.41
N GLY A 57 3.81 -14.18 13.04
CA GLY A 57 4.31 -15.48 13.53
C GLY A 57 5.75 -15.77 13.10
N VAL A 58 6.06 -15.56 11.83
CA VAL A 58 7.42 -15.76 11.29
C VAL A 58 8.44 -14.83 11.97
N LEU A 59 8.08 -13.57 12.19
CA LEU A 59 8.96 -12.61 12.88
C LEU A 59 9.28 -13.03 14.30
N VAL A 60 8.33 -13.60 15.03
CA VAL A 60 8.60 -14.12 16.39
C VAL A 60 9.61 -15.25 16.34
N ILE A 61 9.44 -16.25 15.47
CA ILE A 61 10.35 -17.37 15.34
C ILE A 61 11.76 -16.88 14.95
N GLN A 62 11.83 -16.01 13.94
CA GLN A 62 13.11 -15.46 13.46
C GLN A 62 13.83 -14.64 14.52
N THR A 63 13.10 -13.78 15.24
CA THR A 63 13.68 -12.94 16.29
C THR A 63 14.15 -13.80 17.47
N ALA A 64 13.37 -14.82 17.85
CA ALA A 64 13.74 -15.76 18.91
C ALA A 64 15.02 -16.53 18.55
N SER A 65 15.15 -17.03 17.32
CA SER A 65 16.37 -17.71 16.85
C SER A 65 17.59 -16.79 16.80
N ASN A 66 17.40 -15.51 16.51
CA ASN A 66 18.51 -14.53 16.50
C ASN A 66 18.97 -14.11 17.91
N LEU A 67 18.08 -14.26 18.92
CA LEU A 67 18.32 -13.85 20.31
C LEU A 67 18.48 -15.06 21.25
N GLU A 68 19.28 -16.05 20.86
CA GLU A 68 19.55 -17.24 21.68
C GLU A 68 20.50 -16.97 22.88
N ASN A 69 21.04 -15.76 22.99
CA ASN A 69 21.94 -15.40 24.08
C ASN A 69 21.17 -15.35 25.42
N PRO A 70 21.56 -16.19 26.43
CA PRO A 70 20.86 -16.26 27.71
C PRO A 70 20.97 -14.98 28.57
N ILE A 71 21.85 -14.05 28.22
CA ILE A 71 22.02 -12.78 28.93
C ILE A 71 20.92 -11.77 28.55
N ILE A 72 20.30 -11.93 27.36
CA ILE A 72 19.27 -11.00 26.87
C ILE A 72 17.90 -11.47 27.38
N ASP A 73 17.18 -10.56 28.05
CA ASP A 73 15.82 -10.85 28.50
C ASP A 73 14.91 -11.15 27.29
N LYS A 74 14.16 -12.25 27.39
CA LYS A 74 13.20 -12.68 26.36
C LYS A 74 12.10 -11.65 26.07
N MET A 75 11.91 -10.67 26.93
CA MET A 75 11.03 -9.51 26.71
C MET A 75 11.40 -8.74 25.44
N TYR A 76 12.71 -8.64 25.11
CA TYR A 76 13.17 -7.92 23.93
C TYR A 76 12.67 -8.54 22.61
N ILE A 77 12.33 -9.82 22.60
CA ILE A 77 11.76 -10.47 21.41
C ILE A 77 10.40 -9.83 21.05
N GLY A 78 9.51 -9.68 22.03
CA GLY A 78 8.21 -9.02 21.81
C GLY A 78 8.35 -7.54 21.38
N TYR A 79 9.31 -6.84 21.98
CA TYR A 79 9.64 -5.45 21.61
C TYR A 79 10.13 -5.36 20.16
N MET A 80 11.13 -6.15 19.75
CA MET A 80 11.68 -6.12 18.41
C MET A 80 10.66 -6.52 17.33
N VAL A 81 9.82 -7.54 17.61
CA VAL A 81 8.75 -7.94 16.70
C VAL A 81 7.77 -6.80 16.48
N ARG A 82 7.33 -6.11 17.55
CA ARG A 82 6.44 -4.96 17.42
C ARG A 82 7.09 -3.84 16.61
N GLU A 83 8.33 -3.47 16.91
CA GLU A 83 9.04 -2.40 16.18
C GLU A 83 9.19 -2.75 14.70
N SER A 84 9.61 -3.97 14.37
CA SER A 84 9.74 -4.43 12.99
C SER A 84 8.39 -4.39 12.26
N LEU A 85 7.30 -4.82 12.91
CA LEU A 85 5.96 -4.74 12.34
C LEU A 85 5.56 -3.29 12.05
N ILE A 86 5.72 -2.39 13.01
CA ILE A 86 5.30 -0.98 12.87
C ILE A 86 6.17 -0.27 11.82
N LEU A 87 7.47 -0.36 11.92
CA LEU A 87 8.38 0.46 11.12
C LEU A 87 8.42 0.03 9.65
N GLU A 88 8.35 -1.29 9.37
CA GLU A 88 8.56 -1.80 8.01
C GLU A 88 7.44 -2.73 7.51
N PHE A 89 7.13 -3.82 8.22
CA PHE A 89 6.32 -4.88 7.64
C PHE A 89 4.87 -4.47 7.36
N CYS A 90 4.21 -3.76 8.27
CA CYS A 90 2.81 -3.34 8.10
C CYS A 90 2.63 -2.21 7.08
N SER A 91 3.67 -1.42 6.80
CA SER A 91 3.60 -0.38 5.77
C SER A 91 4.17 -0.85 4.44
N THR A 92 5.43 -1.27 4.41
CA THR A 92 6.18 -1.52 3.17
C THR A 92 5.78 -2.85 2.53
N MET A 93 5.78 -3.97 3.28
CA MET A 93 5.41 -5.28 2.74
C MET A 93 3.94 -5.31 2.30
N VAL A 94 3.04 -4.76 3.12
CA VAL A 94 1.62 -4.68 2.75
C VAL A 94 1.43 -3.80 1.51
N ALA A 95 2.13 -2.66 1.39
CA ALA A 95 2.07 -1.83 0.19
C ALA A 95 2.54 -2.55 -1.06
N LEU A 96 3.62 -3.36 -1.00
CA LEU A 96 4.09 -4.15 -2.15
C LEU A 96 3.06 -5.18 -2.60
N ILE A 97 2.37 -5.83 -1.67
CA ILE A 97 1.29 -6.77 -1.97
C ILE A 97 0.09 -6.04 -2.59
N LEU A 98 -0.27 -4.88 -2.03
CA LEU A 98 -1.33 -4.04 -2.57
C LEU A 98 -0.96 -3.45 -3.95
N ALA A 99 0.30 -3.19 -4.24
CA ALA A 99 0.75 -2.79 -5.57
C ALA A 99 0.40 -3.85 -6.61
N GLY A 100 0.53 -5.13 -6.29
CA GLY A 100 0.08 -6.22 -7.12
C GLY A 100 -1.44 -6.24 -7.31
N LYS A 101 -2.20 -6.22 -6.21
CA LYS A 101 -3.67 -6.34 -6.25
C LYS A 101 -4.35 -5.06 -6.75
N MET A 102 -4.14 -3.94 -6.03
CA MET A 102 -4.80 -2.67 -6.35
C MET A 102 -4.23 -2.07 -7.63
N GLY A 103 -2.90 -2.11 -7.80
CA GLY A 103 -2.24 -1.58 -8.99
C GLY A 103 -2.68 -2.28 -10.27
N SER A 104 -2.77 -3.61 -10.23
CA SER A 104 -3.29 -4.40 -11.35
C SER A 104 -4.76 -4.07 -11.64
N ASN A 105 -5.61 -4.02 -10.62
CA ASN A 105 -7.03 -3.75 -10.76
C ASN A 105 -7.27 -2.35 -11.38
N ILE A 106 -6.67 -1.31 -10.83
CA ILE A 106 -6.79 0.06 -11.33
C ILE A 106 -6.30 0.18 -12.76
N SER A 107 -5.10 -0.36 -13.05
CA SER A 107 -4.52 -0.27 -14.40
C SER A 107 -5.33 -1.05 -15.43
N SER A 108 -5.85 -2.22 -15.07
CA SER A 108 -6.68 -3.03 -15.98
C SER A 108 -8.05 -2.41 -16.22
N GLU A 109 -8.70 -1.88 -15.19
CA GLU A 109 -10.01 -1.23 -15.30
C GLU A 109 -9.93 0.01 -16.20
N ILE A 110 -9.00 0.93 -15.92
CA ILE A 110 -8.82 2.15 -16.72
C ILE A 110 -8.30 1.81 -18.12
N GLY A 111 -7.39 0.84 -18.23
CA GLY A 111 -6.87 0.38 -19.52
C GLY A 111 -7.95 -0.24 -20.41
N SER A 112 -8.87 -1.00 -19.82
CA SER A 112 -10.04 -1.55 -20.52
C SER A 112 -10.96 -0.42 -21.02
N MET A 113 -11.24 0.58 -20.20
CA MET A 113 -12.02 1.77 -20.59
C MET A 113 -11.33 2.56 -21.72
N ARG A 114 -10.00 2.57 -21.75
CA ARG A 114 -9.22 3.23 -22.79
C ARG A 114 -9.35 2.53 -24.14
N ILE A 115 -9.19 1.20 -24.17
CA ILE A 115 -9.24 0.43 -25.44
C ILE A 115 -10.66 0.27 -25.99
N THR A 116 -11.69 0.45 -25.15
CA THR A 116 -13.10 0.47 -25.56
C THR A 116 -13.62 1.87 -25.86
N GLU A 117 -12.72 2.86 -25.96
CA GLU A 117 -13.01 4.27 -26.31
C GLU A 117 -13.96 5.00 -25.33
N GLN A 118 -14.22 4.42 -24.15
CA GLN A 118 -15.09 5.06 -23.15
C GLN A 118 -14.48 6.37 -22.60
N ILE A 119 -13.16 6.43 -22.47
CA ILE A 119 -12.42 7.63 -22.06
C ILE A 119 -12.58 8.72 -23.12
N ASP A 120 -12.43 8.38 -24.41
CA ASP A 120 -12.56 9.32 -25.51
C ASP A 120 -14.01 9.83 -25.64
N ALA A 121 -14.98 8.96 -25.42
CA ALA A 121 -16.41 9.35 -25.37
C ALA A 121 -16.68 10.37 -24.24
N MET A 122 -16.09 10.20 -23.04
CA MET A 122 -16.22 11.16 -21.94
C MET A 122 -15.57 12.51 -22.29
N ASP A 123 -14.38 12.49 -22.89
CA ASP A 123 -13.69 13.71 -23.30
C ASP A 123 -14.46 14.47 -24.40
N MET A 124 -15.10 13.75 -25.34
CA MET A 124 -15.99 14.35 -26.36
C MET A 124 -17.25 14.99 -25.77
N MET A 125 -17.74 14.46 -24.64
CA MET A 125 -18.85 15.09 -23.91
C MET A 125 -18.41 16.27 -23.02
N GLY A 126 -17.13 16.66 -23.05
CA GLY A 126 -16.59 17.76 -22.26
C GLY A 126 -16.30 17.42 -20.79
N VAL A 127 -16.39 16.14 -20.41
CA VAL A 127 -16.10 15.65 -19.06
C VAL A 127 -14.59 15.45 -18.92
N ASN A 128 -13.98 15.90 -17.84
CA ASN A 128 -12.59 15.59 -17.54
C ASN A 128 -12.46 14.12 -17.10
N SER A 129 -12.24 13.22 -18.05
CA SER A 129 -12.18 11.77 -17.83
C SER A 129 -11.13 11.37 -16.78
N ALA A 130 -9.95 12.00 -16.79
CA ALA A 130 -8.89 11.72 -15.82
C ALA A 130 -9.34 12.09 -14.39
N GLY A 131 -9.92 13.26 -14.19
CA GLY A 131 -10.44 13.67 -12.88
C GLY A 131 -11.61 12.83 -12.41
N PHE A 132 -12.51 12.45 -13.33
CA PHE A 132 -13.71 11.66 -13.01
C PHE A 132 -13.38 10.22 -12.61
N LEU A 133 -12.47 9.55 -13.33
CA LEU A 133 -12.14 8.14 -13.10
C LEU A 133 -11.07 7.94 -12.03
N VAL A 134 -10.05 8.80 -12.01
CA VAL A 134 -8.83 8.55 -11.22
C VAL A 134 -8.90 9.19 -9.84
N LEU A 135 -9.44 10.41 -9.72
CA LEU A 135 -9.45 11.13 -8.45
C LEU A 135 -10.14 10.36 -7.31
N PRO A 136 -11.34 9.75 -7.50
CA PRO A 136 -11.98 8.96 -6.45
C PRO A 136 -11.15 7.74 -6.03
N LYS A 137 -10.48 7.07 -6.98
CA LYS A 137 -9.60 5.90 -6.72
C LYS A 137 -8.39 6.29 -5.89
N VAL A 138 -7.70 7.37 -6.29
CA VAL A 138 -6.51 7.87 -5.59
C VAL A 138 -6.86 8.35 -4.19
N THR A 139 -7.94 9.12 -4.04
CA THR A 139 -8.36 9.63 -2.73
C THR A 139 -8.83 8.51 -1.80
N ALA A 140 -9.61 7.54 -2.29
CA ALA A 140 -10.04 6.39 -1.50
C ALA A 140 -8.86 5.55 -1.03
N ALA A 141 -7.94 5.20 -1.94
CA ALA A 141 -6.74 4.44 -1.60
C ALA A 141 -5.87 5.16 -0.57
N THR A 142 -5.63 6.47 -0.75
CA THR A 142 -4.74 7.24 0.12
C THR A 142 -5.31 7.47 1.52
N ILE A 143 -6.60 7.83 1.63
CA ILE A 143 -7.22 8.18 2.91
C ILE A 143 -7.52 6.94 3.76
N LEU A 144 -7.91 5.84 3.13
CA LEU A 144 -8.35 4.64 3.85
C LEU A 144 -7.23 3.61 4.10
N SER A 145 -6.08 3.73 3.43
CA SER A 145 -4.96 2.80 3.60
C SER A 145 -4.38 2.76 5.02
N PRO A 146 -4.34 3.84 5.83
CA PRO A 146 -3.93 3.75 7.23
C PRO A 146 -4.76 2.78 8.06
N LEU A 147 -6.04 2.58 7.72
CA LEU A 147 -6.88 1.58 8.39
C LEU A 147 -6.41 0.15 8.11
N LEU A 148 -5.97 -0.12 6.87
CA LEU A 148 -5.37 -1.43 6.52
C LEU A 148 -4.05 -1.65 7.26
N MET A 149 -3.24 -0.61 7.43
CA MET A 149 -2.01 -0.67 8.21
C MET A 149 -2.27 -1.02 9.68
N LEU A 150 -3.23 -0.34 10.32
CA LEU A 150 -3.60 -0.62 11.72
C LEU A 150 -4.16 -2.04 11.89
N LEU A 151 -4.98 -2.48 10.95
CA LEU A 151 -5.49 -3.86 10.93
C LEU A 151 -4.36 -4.87 10.75
N SER A 152 -3.41 -4.60 9.84
CA SER A 152 -2.21 -5.41 9.63
C SER A 152 -1.38 -5.54 10.90
N LEU A 153 -1.15 -4.42 11.61
CA LEU A 153 -0.42 -4.39 12.87
C LEU A 153 -1.12 -5.25 13.94
N ALA A 154 -2.43 -5.05 14.12
CA ALA A 154 -3.19 -5.81 15.10
C ALA A 154 -3.14 -7.31 14.82
N LEU A 155 -3.38 -7.73 13.56
CA LEU A 155 -3.34 -9.14 13.18
C LEU A 155 -1.92 -9.72 13.18
N GLY A 156 -0.90 -8.93 12.87
CA GLY A 156 0.51 -9.34 12.99
C GLY A 156 0.90 -9.65 14.44
N LEU A 157 0.50 -8.79 15.38
CA LEU A 157 0.74 -9.03 16.82
C LEU A 157 -0.02 -10.25 17.33
N VAL A 158 -1.27 -10.45 16.89
CA VAL A 158 -2.06 -11.65 17.21
C VAL A 158 -1.40 -12.90 16.62
N GLY A 159 -0.94 -12.85 15.37
CA GLY A 159 -0.21 -13.96 14.75
C GLY A 159 1.05 -14.34 15.51
N GLY A 160 1.82 -13.34 15.96
CA GLY A 160 2.96 -13.56 16.85
C GLY A 160 2.57 -14.20 18.17
N TYR A 161 1.48 -13.74 18.80
CA TYR A 161 0.96 -14.31 20.05
C TYR A 161 0.55 -15.78 19.87
N VAL A 162 -0.18 -16.13 18.82
CA VAL A 162 -0.59 -17.52 18.53
C VAL A 162 0.61 -18.45 18.38
N VAL A 163 1.68 -17.98 17.72
CA VAL A 163 2.91 -18.76 17.57
C VAL A 163 3.62 -18.93 18.91
N VAL A 164 3.72 -17.89 19.73
CA VAL A 164 4.31 -17.98 21.08
C VAL A 164 3.56 -19.00 21.96
N GLU A 165 2.24 -18.95 21.93
CA GLU A 165 1.38 -19.85 22.71
C GLU A 165 1.53 -21.32 22.26
N SER A 166 1.60 -21.56 20.94
CA SER A 166 1.67 -22.90 20.36
C SER A 166 3.06 -23.54 20.47
N THR A 167 4.12 -22.74 20.33
CA THR A 167 5.51 -23.25 20.30
C THR A 167 6.23 -23.19 21.64
N GLN A 168 5.74 -22.36 22.57
CA GLN A 168 6.36 -22.10 23.88
C GLN A 168 7.86 -21.72 23.83
N ILE A 169 8.32 -21.20 22.71
CA ILE A 169 9.71 -20.75 22.51
C ILE A 169 10.08 -19.68 23.54
N ILE A 170 9.12 -18.81 23.87
CA ILE A 170 9.24 -17.78 24.90
C ILE A 170 8.01 -17.79 25.81
N PRO A 171 8.11 -17.39 27.08
CA PRO A 171 6.95 -17.21 27.93
C PRO A 171 6.00 -16.16 27.35
N THR A 172 4.70 -16.48 27.26
CA THR A 172 3.67 -15.54 26.75
C THR A 172 3.62 -14.23 27.51
N ALA A 173 3.87 -14.27 28.83
CA ALA A 173 3.97 -13.07 29.66
C ALA A 173 5.12 -12.13 29.20
N SER A 174 6.29 -12.70 28.86
CA SER A 174 7.43 -11.92 28.35
C SER A 174 7.13 -11.28 27.00
N TYR A 175 6.44 -11.98 26.10
CA TYR A 175 5.99 -11.43 24.82
C TYR A 175 5.05 -10.24 25.00
N ILE A 176 4.02 -10.37 25.84
CA ILE A 176 3.06 -9.30 26.12
C ILE A 176 3.74 -8.09 26.78
N THR A 177 4.66 -8.33 27.72
CA THR A 177 5.43 -7.27 28.37
C THR A 177 6.31 -6.55 27.34
N GLY A 178 6.96 -7.29 26.44
CA GLY A 178 7.77 -6.74 25.37
C GLY A 178 6.98 -5.85 24.39
N ILE A 179 5.78 -6.29 24.00
CA ILE A 179 4.90 -5.48 23.14
C ILE A 179 4.53 -4.14 23.80
N LYS A 180 4.39 -4.11 25.13
CA LYS A 180 4.03 -2.89 25.85
C LYS A 180 5.25 -2.02 26.22
N ALA A 181 6.44 -2.59 26.25
CA ALA A 181 7.66 -1.90 26.64
C ALA A 181 8.06 -0.82 25.61
N PHE A 182 8.57 0.29 26.11
CA PHE A 182 9.16 1.38 25.29
C PHE A 182 8.25 1.87 24.15
N TYR A 183 6.95 1.96 24.37
CA TYR A 183 5.98 2.38 23.36
C TYR A 183 6.19 3.85 22.96
N ASN A 184 6.38 4.10 21.65
CA ASN A 184 6.44 5.43 21.07
C ASN A 184 5.30 5.64 20.05
N GLY A 185 4.34 6.51 20.39
CA GLY A 185 3.20 6.79 19.53
C GLY A 185 3.56 7.41 18.17
N PHE A 186 4.73 8.05 18.07
CA PHE A 186 5.22 8.61 16.81
C PHE A 186 5.39 7.53 15.71
N TYR A 187 5.80 6.31 16.07
CA TYR A 187 6.02 5.24 15.11
C TYR A 187 4.72 4.79 14.41
N ILE A 188 3.58 4.84 15.11
CA ILE A 188 2.29 4.54 14.48
C ILE A 188 1.93 5.64 13.48
N PHE A 189 2.09 6.91 13.85
CA PHE A 189 1.86 8.03 12.94
C PHE A 189 2.75 7.94 11.70
N TYR A 190 4.04 7.69 11.89
CA TYR A 190 5.01 7.46 10.82
C TYR A 190 4.56 6.36 9.86
N SER A 191 4.19 5.20 10.37
CA SER A 191 3.77 4.06 9.57
C SER A 191 2.45 4.31 8.82
N CYS A 192 1.48 4.99 9.44
CA CYS A 192 0.24 5.42 8.79
C CYS A 192 0.52 6.41 7.64
N PHE A 193 1.40 7.37 7.85
CA PHE A 193 1.81 8.34 6.83
C PHE A 193 2.50 7.62 5.66
N LYS A 194 3.44 6.72 5.95
CA LYS A 194 4.18 5.89 4.99
C LYS A 194 3.22 5.07 4.13
N MET A 195 2.26 4.41 4.76
CA MET A 195 1.23 3.62 4.05
C MET A 195 0.34 4.48 3.15
N SER A 196 -0.08 5.66 3.62
CA SER A 196 -0.86 6.61 2.82
C SER A 196 -0.10 7.07 1.58
N LEU A 197 1.18 7.42 1.73
CA LEU A 197 2.06 7.83 0.64
C LEU A 197 2.25 6.70 -0.39
N PHE A 198 2.45 5.47 0.06
CA PHE A 198 2.61 4.32 -0.84
C PHE A 198 1.33 4.02 -1.61
N CYS A 199 0.16 4.07 -0.96
CA CYS A 199 -1.11 3.86 -1.64
C CYS A 199 -1.45 4.99 -2.63
N PHE A 200 -1.04 6.22 -2.36
CA PHE A 200 -1.06 7.30 -3.34
C PHE A 200 -0.21 6.97 -4.57
N MET A 201 1.02 6.50 -4.36
CA MET A 201 1.90 6.09 -5.46
C MET A 201 1.32 4.92 -6.27
N ILE A 202 0.81 3.88 -5.59
CA ILE A 202 0.17 2.73 -6.22
C ILE A 202 -0.96 3.17 -7.14
N SER A 203 -1.90 3.92 -6.59
CA SER A 203 -3.13 4.28 -7.30
C SER A 203 -2.86 5.27 -8.45
N SER A 204 -2.00 6.25 -8.26
CA SER A 204 -1.69 7.26 -9.27
C SER A 204 -0.85 6.70 -10.44
N ILE A 205 0.16 5.87 -10.14
CA ILE A 205 1.01 5.25 -11.17
C ILE A 205 0.25 4.19 -11.95
N ALA A 206 -0.56 3.36 -11.27
CA ALA A 206 -1.39 2.37 -11.92
C ALA A 206 -2.42 3.02 -12.85
N ALA A 207 -3.06 4.11 -12.39
CA ALA A 207 -3.98 4.88 -13.20
C ALA A 207 -3.29 5.52 -14.42
N PHE A 208 -2.08 6.05 -14.27
CA PHE A 208 -1.30 6.61 -15.36
C PHE A 208 -1.01 5.55 -16.45
N HIS A 209 -0.53 4.38 -16.06
CA HIS A 209 -0.25 3.31 -17.01
C HIS A 209 -1.53 2.79 -17.69
N GLY A 210 -2.64 2.67 -16.95
CA GLY A 210 -3.94 2.29 -17.50
C GLY A 210 -4.46 3.33 -18.50
N TYR A 211 -4.41 4.62 -18.15
CA TYR A 211 -4.93 5.72 -18.97
C TYR A 211 -4.22 5.86 -20.32
N TYR A 212 -2.95 5.54 -20.38
CA TYR A 212 -2.13 5.57 -21.61
C TYR A 212 -1.92 4.17 -22.23
N ALA A 213 -2.70 3.17 -21.84
CA ALA A 213 -2.61 1.83 -22.41
C ALA A 213 -2.93 1.84 -23.93
N LYS A 214 -2.19 1.04 -24.71
CA LYS A 214 -2.34 0.91 -26.17
C LYS A 214 -2.17 -0.57 -26.58
N GLY A 215 -2.79 -0.96 -27.70
CA GLY A 215 -2.56 -2.30 -28.27
C GLY A 215 -3.57 -3.36 -27.84
N GLY A 216 -4.82 -2.96 -27.60
CA GLY A 216 -5.92 -3.89 -27.28
C GLY A 216 -5.75 -4.57 -25.93
N SER A 217 -6.38 -5.74 -25.73
CA SER A 217 -6.37 -6.49 -24.47
C SER A 217 -4.98 -6.90 -24.01
N LEU A 218 -4.10 -7.30 -24.91
CA LEU A 218 -2.69 -7.60 -24.60
C LEU A 218 -1.94 -6.36 -24.11
N GLY A 219 -2.27 -5.18 -24.65
CA GLY A 219 -1.72 -3.91 -24.23
C GLY A 219 -2.12 -3.55 -22.80
N VAL A 220 -3.36 -3.82 -22.41
CA VAL A 220 -3.84 -3.64 -21.03
C VAL A 220 -3.06 -4.52 -20.05
N GLY A 221 -2.89 -5.81 -20.36
CA GLY A 221 -2.10 -6.72 -19.54
C GLY A 221 -0.65 -6.26 -19.35
N ARG A 222 0.02 -5.82 -20.44
CA ARG A 222 1.38 -5.28 -20.38
C ARG A 222 1.45 -3.98 -19.57
N SER A 223 0.47 -3.10 -19.73
CA SER A 223 0.36 -1.86 -18.96
C SER A 223 0.23 -2.13 -17.47
N SER A 224 -0.61 -3.10 -17.10
CA SER A 224 -0.82 -3.54 -15.72
C SER A 224 0.48 -4.08 -15.10
N THR A 225 1.17 -4.99 -15.80
CA THR A 225 2.45 -5.52 -15.32
C THR A 225 3.51 -4.43 -15.17
N THR A 226 3.61 -3.51 -16.14
CA THR A 226 4.54 -2.37 -16.08
C THR A 226 4.21 -1.45 -14.91
N ALA A 227 2.93 -1.20 -14.66
CA ALA A 227 2.47 -0.41 -13.52
C ALA A 227 2.93 -1.03 -12.20
N ILE A 228 2.72 -2.33 -12.00
CA ILE A 228 3.12 -3.04 -10.77
C ILE A 228 4.63 -2.93 -10.55
N VAL A 229 5.43 -3.26 -11.56
CA VAL A 229 6.90 -3.25 -11.45
C VAL A 229 7.41 -1.83 -11.16
N THR A 230 6.94 -0.84 -11.90
CA THR A 230 7.35 0.56 -11.71
C THR A 230 6.98 1.06 -10.31
N THR A 231 5.76 0.76 -9.86
CA THR A 231 5.28 1.15 -8.53
C THR A 231 6.09 0.48 -7.43
N SER A 232 6.37 -0.82 -7.54
CA SER A 232 7.15 -1.55 -6.53
C SER A 232 8.57 -0.99 -6.38
N ILE A 233 9.24 -0.66 -7.50
CA ILE A 233 10.57 -0.04 -7.46
C ILE A 233 10.50 1.34 -6.77
N LEU A 234 9.50 2.16 -7.14
CA LEU A 234 9.36 3.50 -6.57
C LEU A 234 8.96 3.47 -5.10
N ILE A 235 8.16 2.47 -4.65
CA ILE A 235 7.86 2.27 -3.23
C ILE A 235 9.14 2.00 -2.46
N LEU A 236 9.99 1.07 -2.90
CA LEU A 236 11.25 0.76 -2.21
C LEU A 236 12.20 1.95 -2.13
N MET A 237 12.27 2.75 -3.20
CA MET A 237 13.06 3.99 -3.18
C MET A 237 12.49 5.03 -2.22
N ALA A 238 11.17 5.23 -2.24
CA ALA A 238 10.49 6.16 -1.35
C ALA A 238 10.56 5.70 0.11
N ASP A 239 10.51 4.39 0.34
CA ASP A 239 10.66 3.77 1.65
C ASP A 239 11.96 4.17 2.31
N LEU A 240 13.07 3.98 1.61
CA LEU A 240 14.40 4.37 2.09
C LEU A 240 14.47 5.88 2.40
N ILE A 241 13.96 6.73 1.51
CA ILE A 241 13.98 8.18 1.69
C ILE A 241 13.13 8.61 2.90
N VAL A 242 11.90 8.09 3.01
CA VAL A 242 10.98 8.46 4.09
C VAL A 242 11.52 7.97 5.43
N THR A 243 12.06 6.75 5.49
CA THR A 243 12.67 6.19 6.69
C THR A 243 13.85 7.05 7.16
N GLN A 244 14.72 7.46 6.24
CA GLN A 244 15.88 8.30 6.59
C GLN A 244 15.46 9.71 7.03
N LEU A 245 14.43 10.31 6.42
CA LEU A 245 14.00 11.67 6.76
C LEU A 245 13.19 11.76 8.05
N MET A 246 12.49 10.70 8.45
CA MET A 246 11.58 10.74 9.60
C MET A 246 12.15 10.08 10.86
N LEU A 247 13.15 9.19 10.73
CA LEU A 247 13.73 8.48 11.86
C LEU A 247 15.14 8.99 12.22
N TYR A 248 15.81 9.71 11.31
CA TYR A 248 17.11 10.33 11.49
C TYR A 248 17.06 11.83 11.17
#